data_359199d6af8a7537013f631a4c29b7d7
#
_entry.id   359199d6af8a7537013f631a4c29b7d7
#
_cell.length_a   1.000
_cell.length_b   1.000
_cell.length_c   1.000
_cell.angle_alpha   90.00
_cell.angle_beta   90.00
_cell.angle_gamma   90.00
#
_symmetry.space_group_name_H-M   'P 1'
#
loop_
_entity.id
_entity.type
_entity.pdbx_description
1 polymer ?
#
loop_
_entity_poly.entity_id
_entity_poly.type
_entity_poly.pdbx_seq_one_letter_code
_entity_poly.pdbx_strand_id
1 'polypeptide(L)'
;MQLRRGGAAGLAALLLISMAILVVPASAADPAQGTISATNRQVAWTGTAFVASNPSPTGCLGATDPSCDHFALTVDRPRGAKIEVAIAGVEGDDLDLFVFYSDGTEVGRSTSPTSIERIVFDHRTDHGTGAYDVAVQPWLVLPGDSYEGVARTTNAYLAEGQECLEAVPDSIGVPGVTDLGQTIVLEVLVLLDGLSRERAEAVFAVAAESYAPANVVLVADQFRSVRFDGTEGSEQIQQAKDLLRGARPAGIDVVYILTSKDITDAGDPGLVGLADCIGGVEHASHAFAVGEDVPFENLPLGPFVTIVDGTAKVIAHEIGHLMGAHHHYANCVEGNLDVAEDPFDLSPCTLMFNFLDFISKNFSALNLAVVRGHAVQFASP
;
A
#
# COMPACT_ATOMS: atom_id res chain seq x y z
N MET A 1 40.93 35.88 -88.21
CA MET A 1 40.88 34.51 -87.71
C MET A 1 40.76 34.60 -86.16
N GLN A 2 39.55 34.63 -85.63
CA GLN A 2 39.28 34.78 -84.19
C GLN A 2 38.43 33.67 -83.73
N LEU A 3 38.96 32.87 -82.81
CA LEU A 3 38.22 31.82 -82.11
C LEU A 3 37.52 32.43 -80.85
N ARG A 4 36.21 32.28 -80.77
CA ARG A 4 35.43 32.59 -79.60
C ARG A 4 35.34 31.32 -78.73
N ARG A 5 35.75 31.43 -77.47
CA ARG A 5 35.49 30.43 -76.41
C ARG A 5 34.15 30.72 -75.71
N GLY A 6 33.24 29.83 -75.78
CA GLY A 6 31.99 29.88 -75.02
C GLY A 6 32.22 29.35 -73.57
N GLY A 7 31.83 30.16 -72.61
CA GLY A 7 31.82 29.80 -71.23
C GLY A 7 30.47 29.15 -70.85
N ALA A 8 30.50 27.92 -70.38
CA ALA A 8 29.34 27.25 -69.76
C ALA A 8 29.28 27.60 -68.24
N ALA A 9 28.28 28.36 -67.85
CA ALA A 9 27.98 28.61 -66.50
C ALA A 9 27.13 27.47 -65.99
N GLY A 10 27.72 26.59 -65.09
CA GLY A 10 27.01 25.53 -64.39
C GLY A 10 26.27 26.10 -63.18
N LEU A 11 24.96 26.08 -63.23
CA LEU A 11 24.07 26.35 -62.08
C LEU A 11 24.07 25.14 -61.21
N ALA A 12 24.75 25.17 -60.04
CA ALA A 12 24.62 24.19 -59.00
C ALA A 12 23.39 24.56 -58.18
N ALA A 13 22.27 23.86 -58.37
CA ALA A 13 21.11 23.96 -57.54
C ALA A 13 21.36 23.14 -56.24
N LEU A 14 21.61 23.84 -55.13
CA LEU A 14 21.60 23.25 -53.80
C LEU A 14 20.16 22.93 -53.43
N LEU A 15 19.78 21.64 -53.46
CA LEU A 15 18.55 21.15 -52.82
C LEU A 15 18.75 21.13 -51.30
N LEU A 16 18.30 22.15 -50.60
CA LEU A 16 18.07 22.13 -49.16
C LEU A 16 16.86 21.25 -48.88
N ILE A 17 17.09 19.99 -48.55
CA ILE A 17 16.06 19.13 -47.96
C ILE A 17 15.87 19.65 -46.55
N SER A 18 14.85 20.47 -46.32
CA SER A 18 14.33 20.78 -45.00
C SER A 18 13.72 19.50 -44.44
N MET A 19 14.48 18.78 -43.64
CA MET A 19 13.90 17.77 -42.73
C MET A 19 13.00 18.53 -41.76
N ALA A 20 11.71 18.60 -42.05
CA ALA A 20 10.72 18.92 -41.05
C ALA A 20 10.81 17.80 -39.99
N ILE A 21 11.46 18.10 -38.87
CA ILE A 21 11.31 17.28 -37.67
C ILE A 21 9.83 17.38 -37.35
N LEU A 22 9.08 16.35 -37.70
CA LEU A 22 7.77 16.10 -37.15
C LEU A 22 8.00 15.92 -35.64
N VAL A 23 7.78 16.98 -34.89
CA VAL A 23 7.56 16.86 -33.43
C VAL A 23 6.27 16.07 -33.33
N VAL A 24 6.39 14.76 -33.17
CA VAL A 24 5.27 13.92 -32.77
C VAL A 24 4.88 14.49 -31.42
N PRO A 25 3.63 14.96 -31.21
CA PRO A 25 3.19 15.35 -29.87
C PRO A 25 3.42 14.17 -28.96
N ALA A 26 3.91 14.45 -27.76
CA ALA A 26 3.99 13.42 -26.72
C ALA A 26 2.64 12.70 -26.68
N SER A 27 2.68 11.38 -26.77
CA SER A 27 1.48 10.57 -26.73
C SER A 27 0.72 10.88 -25.44
N ALA A 28 -0.52 11.22 -25.54
CA ALA A 28 -1.40 11.49 -24.42
C ALA A 28 -2.60 10.58 -24.53
N ALA A 29 -3.02 10.02 -23.40
CA ALA A 29 -4.25 9.23 -23.28
C ALA A 29 -5.47 9.98 -23.85
N ASP A 30 -6.49 9.26 -24.28
CA ASP A 30 -7.73 9.85 -24.81
C ASP A 30 -8.95 9.40 -23.96
N PRO A 31 -9.62 10.31 -23.23
CA PRO A 31 -9.24 11.73 -23.04
C PRO A 31 -7.93 11.85 -22.23
N ALA A 32 -7.20 12.95 -22.45
CA ALA A 32 -5.93 13.21 -21.78
C ALA A 32 -6.07 13.56 -20.30
N GLN A 33 -7.30 13.81 -19.85
CA GLN A 33 -7.58 14.15 -18.44
C GLN A 33 -8.97 13.76 -18.02
N GLY A 34 -9.18 13.58 -16.70
CA GLY A 34 -10.48 13.28 -16.13
C GLY A 34 -10.61 13.71 -14.68
N THR A 35 -11.85 13.78 -14.20
CA THR A 35 -12.15 14.21 -12.83
C THR A 35 -13.05 13.20 -12.12
N ILE A 36 -12.60 12.70 -10.97
CA ILE A 36 -13.42 11.96 -10.02
C ILE A 36 -14.02 12.97 -9.04
N SER A 37 -15.36 12.91 -8.86
CA SER A 37 -16.11 13.80 -7.95
C SER A 37 -17.20 13.04 -7.21
N ALA A 38 -17.99 13.73 -6.40
CA ALA A 38 -19.15 13.14 -5.73
C ALA A 38 -20.20 12.59 -6.71
N THR A 39 -20.33 13.21 -7.86
CA THR A 39 -21.32 12.84 -8.91
C THR A 39 -20.72 12.01 -10.04
N ASN A 40 -19.41 12.04 -10.20
CA ASN A 40 -18.68 11.26 -11.21
C ASN A 40 -17.61 10.40 -10.50
N ARG A 41 -18.01 9.20 -10.08
CA ARG A 41 -17.17 8.33 -9.24
C ARG A 41 -16.12 7.53 -10.00
N GLN A 42 -16.12 7.58 -11.34
CA GLN A 42 -15.22 6.86 -12.21
C GLN A 42 -14.92 7.68 -13.46
N VAL A 43 -13.67 7.60 -13.93
CA VAL A 43 -13.24 8.07 -15.24
C VAL A 43 -12.50 6.96 -15.96
N ALA A 44 -12.61 6.91 -17.28
CA ALA A 44 -11.93 5.94 -18.11
C ALA A 44 -11.24 6.66 -19.28
N TRP A 45 -10.17 6.07 -19.78
CA TRP A 45 -9.42 6.55 -20.94
C TRP A 45 -8.83 5.39 -21.73
N THR A 46 -8.44 5.66 -22.95
CA THR A 46 -7.64 4.75 -23.77
C THR A 46 -6.25 5.32 -23.89
N GLY A 47 -5.23 4.51 -23.64
CA GLY A 47 -3.84 4.89 -23.87
C GLY A 47 -3.53 5.05 -25.36
N THR A 48 -2.51 5.80 -25.67
CA THR A 48 -2.04 5.89 -27.07
C THR A 48 -1.37 4.60 -27.50
N ALA A 49 -1.43 4.34 -28.80
CA ALA A 49 -0.72 3.20 -29.36
C ALA A 49 0.81 3.40 -29.17
N PHE A 50 1.45 2.43 -28.54
CA PHE A 50 2.87 2.47 -28.27
C PHE A 50 3.70 2.35 -29.56
N VAL A 51 4.80 3.11 -29.64
CA VAL A 51 5.70 3.06 -30.80
C VAL A 51 6.76 1.98 -30.60
N ALA A 52 7.17 1.76 -29.36
CA ALA A 52 8.20 0.80 -28.95
C ALA A 52 8.16 0.56 -27.44
N SER A 53 8.75 -0.55 -27.02
CA SER A 53 9.03 -0.82 -25.60
C SER A 53 10.04 0.18 -25.02
N ASN A 54 9.88 0.46 -23.73
CA ASN A 54 10.79 1.28 -22.92
C ASN A 54 11.18 0.55 -21.64
N PRO A 55 12.11 -0.42 -21.67
CA PRO A 55 12.52 -1.19 -20.50
C PRO A 55 13.49 -0.39 -19.61
N SER A 56 13.07 0.80 -19.17
CA SER A 56 13.88 1.63 -18.29
C SER A 56 13.71 1.17 -16.83
N PRO A 57 14.76 0.74 -16.13
CA PRO A 57 14.67 0.30 -14.74
C PRO A 57 14.34 1.44 -13.77
N THR A 58 14.40 2.69 -14.20
CA THR A 58 14.01 3.85 -13.38
C THR A 58 12.52 4.14 -13.44
N GLY A 59 11.77 3.46 -14.33
CA GLY A 59 10.36 3.74 -14.53
C GLY A 59 10.09 5.10 -15.17
N CYS A 60 8.87 5.56 -15.06
CA CYS A 60 8.49 6.94 -15.40
C CYS A 60 9.01 7.90 -14.33
N LEU A 61 9.54 9.05 -14.77
CA LEU A 61 10.13 10.07 -13.90
C LEU A 61 9.16 11.24 -13.58
N GLY A 62 7.86 11.01 -13.67
CA GLY A 62 6.80 12.00 -13.42
C GLY A 62 6.16 12.55 -14.70
N ALA A 63 5.29 13.54 -14.53
CA ALA A 63 4.38 14.08 -15.56
C ALA A 63 5.04 14.64 -16.85
N THR A 64 6.34 14.77 -16.87
CA THR A 64 7.08 15.30 -18.01
C THR A 64 7.95 14.27 -18.73
N ASP A 65 7.88 13.01 -18.33
CA ASP A 65 8.67 11.96 -18.96
C ASP A 65 8.05 11.55 -20.31
N PRO A 66 8.69 11.93 -21.44
CA PRO A 66 8.12 11.66 -22.77
C PRO A 66 8.18 10.18 -23.16
N SER A 67 8.80 9.34 -22.34
CA SER A 67 8.92 7.90 -22.57
C SER A 67 7.74 7.10 -22.02
N CYS A 68 6.84 7.77 -21.30
CA CYS A 68 5.62 7.20 -20.73
C CYS A 68 4.38 7.83 -21.37
N ASP A 69 3.26 7.14 -21.33
CA ASP A 69 1.96 7.73 -21.65
C ASP A 69 1.35 8.34 -20.38
N HIS A 70 0.65 9.47 -20.50
CA HIS A 70 0.20 10.24 -19.34
C HIS A 70 -1.29 10.54 -19.38
N PHE A 71 -1.93 10.43 -18.19
CA PHE A 71 -3.30 10.84 -17.98
C PHE A 71 -3.38 11.76 -16.75
N ALA A 72 -3.91 12.96 -16.93
CA ALA A 72 -4.08 13.93 -15.84
C ALA A 72 -5.38 13.63 -15.04
N LEU A 73 -5.25 13.13 -13.83
CA LEU A 73 -6.36 12.80 -12.94
C LEU A 73 -6.58 13.92 -11.92
N THR A 74 -7.80 14.46 -11.87
CA THR A 74 -8.24 15.36 -10.79
C THR A 74 -9.19 14.61 -9.86
N VAL A 75 -8.95 14.70 -8.55
CA VAL A 75 -9.81 14.10 -7.53
C VAL A 75 -10.45 15.20 -6.68
N ASP A 76 -11.73 15.44 -6.89
CA ASP A 76 -12.58 16.34 -6.09
C ASP A 76 -13.38 15.53 -5.07
N ARG A 77 -12.66 15.01 -4.08
CA ARG A 77 -13.19 14.19 -3.00
C ARG A 77 -12.62 14.64 -1.66
N PRO A 78 -13.25 14.30 -0.53
CA PRO A 78 -12.64 14.52 0.77
C PRO A 78 -11.30 13.79 0.90
N ARG A 79 -10.38 14.38 1.68
CA ARG A 79 -9.13 13.71 2.07
C ARG A 79 -9.42 12.33 2.66
N GLY A 80 -8.62 11.35 2.28
CA GLY A 80 -8.78 9.96 2.73
C GLY A 80 -9.77 9.14 1.88
N ALA A 81 -10.39 9.74 0.83
CA ALA A 81 -11.13 8.94 -0.14
C ALA A 81 -10.18 8.00 -0.87
N LYS A 82 -10.48 6.70 -0.89
CA LYS A 82 -9.66 5.72 -1.60
C LYS A 82 -9.92 5.80 -3.10
N ILE A 83 -8.83 5.87 -3.85
CA ILE A 83 -8.82 5.94 -5.30
C ILE A 83 -8.10 4.71 -5.84
N GLU A 84 -8.76 4.01 -6.72
CA GLU A 84 -8.16 2.95 -7.51
C GLU A 84 -7.84 3.48 -8.90
N VAL A 85 -6.63 3.21 -9.37
CA VAL A 85 -6.20 3.38 -10.75
C VAL A 85 -5.79 2.01 -11.27
N ALA A 86 -6.37 1.58 -12.38
CA ALA A 86 -6.05 0.32 -13.00
C ALA A 86 -5.91 0.49 -14.51
N ILE A 87 -5.02 -0.30 -15.10
CA ILE A 87 -4.84 -0.39 -16.55
C ILE A 87 -4.91 -1.84 -16.99
N ALA A 88 -5.32 -2.06 -18.24
CA ALA A 88 -5.31 -3.36 -18.90
C ALA A 88 -4.88 -3.18 -20.37
N GLY A 89 -3.74 -3.75 -20.71
CA GLY A 89 -3.21 -3.81 -22.08
C GLY A 89 -3.54 -5.10 -22.80
N VAL A 90 -2.88 -5.33 -23.91
CA VAL A 90 -3.01 -6.56 -24.70
C VAL A 90 -2.35 -7.71 -23.95
N GLU A 91 -2.95 -8.90 -24.03
CA GLU A 91 -2.39 -10.12 -23.41
C GLU A 91 -0.98 -10.40 -23.97
N GLY A 92 -0.01 -10.53 -23.09
CA GLY A 92 1.39 -10.75 -23.42
C GLY A 92 2.26 -9.49 -23.38
N ASP A 93 1.67 -8.31 -23.26
CA ASP A 93 2.40 -7.08 -22.95
C ASP A 93 2.84 -7.07 -21.48
N ASP A 94 3.86 -6.27 -21.22
CA ASP A 94 4.34 -5.92 -19.88
C ASP A 94 4.27 -4.39 -19.74
N LEU A 95 3.35 -3.93 -18.90
CA LEU A 95 3.08 -2.52 -18.65
C LEU A 95 3.36 -2.22 -17.19
N ASP A 96 4.04 -1.11 -16.93
CA ASP A 96 4.23 -0.59 -15.58
C ASP A 96 3.35 0.64 -15.36
N LEU A 97 2.67 0.69 -14.21
CA LEU A 97 1.81 1.79 -13.81
C LEU A 97 2.46 2.61 -12.68
N PHE A 98 2.43 3.92 -12.81
CA PHE A 98 2.90 4.87 -11.80
C PHE A 98 1.83 5.94 -11.56
N VAL A 99 1.73 6.41 -10.33
CA VAL A 99 0.92 7.58 -9.97
C VAL A 99 1.80 8.58 -9.24
N PHE A 100 1.72 9.85 -9.61
CA PHE A 100 2.47 10.94 -9.00
C PHE A 100 1.52 12.03 -8.51
N TYR A 101 1.89 12.73 -7.46
CA TYR A 101 1.29 14.01 -7.11
C TYR A 101 1.68 15.09 -8.11
N SER A 102 0.96 16.20 -8.09
CA SER A 102 1.25 17.36 -8.98
C SER A 102 2.62 18.00 -8.74
N ASP A 103 3.25 17.76 -7.60
CA ASP A 103 4.62 18.21 -7.28
C ASP A 103 5.70 17.25 -7.79
N GLY A 104 5.30 16.12 -8.38
CA GLY A 104 6.19 15.09 -8.93
C GLY A 104 6.58 14.00 -7.91
N THR A 105 6.11 14.08 -6.67
CA THR A 105 6.30 13.01 -5.68
C THR A 105 5.50 11.78 -6.10
N GLU A 106 6.12 10.60 -6.05
CA GLU A 106 5.45 9.35 -6.37
C GLU A 106 4.43 8.98 -5.29
N VAL A 107 3.21 8.66 -5.73
CA VAL A 107 2.12 8.13 -4.89
C VAL A 107 2.28 6.62 -4.73
N GLY A 108 2.59 5.92 -5.83
CA GLY A 108 2.78 4.49 -5.87
C GLY A 108 3.04 3.97 -7.27
N ARG A 109 3.46 2.71 -7.35
CA ARG A 109 3.71 2.00 -8.60
C ARG A 109 3.22 0.57 -8.54
N SER A 110 2.93 0.00 -9.70
CA SER A 110 2.64 -1.41 -9.91
C SER A 110 3.42 -1.83 -11.15
N THR A 111 4.32 -2.81 -10.99
CA THR A 111 5.33 -3.19 -11.99
C THR A 111 5.46 -4.71 -12.09
N SER A 112 4.32 -5.40 -12.16
CA SER A 112 4.31 -6.84 -12.38
C SER A 112 4.57 -7.17 -13.86
N PRO A 113 5.12 -8.34 -14.20
CA PRO A 113 5.39 -8.68 -15.59
C PRO A 113 4.10 -9.09 -16.34
N THR A 114 3.10 -8.22 -16.31
CA THR A 114 1.78 -8.44 -16.94
C THR A 114 1.26 -7.18 -17.61
N SER A 115 0.23 -7.32 -18.43
CA SER A 115 -0.46 -6.20 -19.07
C SER A 115 -1.53 -5.55 -18.18
N ILE A 116 -1.74 -6.06 -16.96
CA ILE A 116 -2.75 -5.57 -16.02
C ILE A 116 -2.04 -5.07 -14.78
N GLU A 117 -2.20 -3.77 -14.49
CA GLU A 117 -1.60 -3.14 -13.34
C GLU A 117 -2.65 -2.36 -12.54
N ARG A 118 -2.46 -2.27 -11.22
CA ARG A 118 -3.42 -1.64 -10.32
C ARG A 118 -2.73 -0.97 -9.14
N ILE A 119 -3.14 0.25 -8.83
CA ILE A 119 -2.71 1.01 -7.65
C ILE A 119 -3.96 1.46 -6.91
N VAL A 120 -3.97 1.30 -5.59
CA VAL A 120 -4.98 1.89 -4.70
C VAL A 120 -4.26 2.84 -3.76
N PHE A 121 -4.77 4.05 -3.62
CA PHE A 121 -4.17 5.06 -2.75
C PHE A 121 -5.23 5.96 -2.09
N ASP A 122 -4.83 6.60 -1.00
CA ASP A 122 -5.67 7.58 -0.33
C ASP A 122 -5.49 8.96 -0.95
N HIS A 123 -6.62 9.59 -1.28
CA HIS A 123 -6.61 10.96 -1.78
C HIS A 123 -6.06 11.93 -0.74
N ARG A 124 -5.02 12.67 -1.10
CA ARG A 124 -4.37 13.68 -0.25
C ARG A 124 -4.41 15.05 -0.92
N THR A 125 -4.44 16.08 -0.09
CA THR A 125 -4.48 17.50 -0.54
C THR A 125 -3.26 18.29 -0.08
N ASP A 126 -2.38 17.70 0.70
CA ASP A 126 -1.15 18.31 1.24
C ASP A 126 -0.01 18.36 0.19
N HIS A 127 -0.04 17.50 -0.83
CA HIS A 127 0.87 17.52 -1.99
C HIS A 127 0.30 18.23 -3.23
N GLY A 128 -0.69 19.12 -3.05
CA GLY A 128 -1.28 19.89 -4.14
C GLY A 128 -2.80 19.97 -4.09
N THR A 129 -3.42 20.31 -5.22
CA THR A 129 -4.85 20.59 -5.34
C THR A 129 -5.72 19.36 -5.65
N GLY A 130 -5.26 18.16 -5.30
CA GLY A 130 -5.94 16.92 -5.69
C GLY A 130 -5.72 16.54 -7.15
N ALA A 131 -4.68 17.06 -7.78
CA ALA A 131 -4.25 16.68 -9.12
C ALA A 131 -3.15 15.62 -9.05
N TYR A 132 -3.30 14.61 -9.88
CA TYR A 132 -2.37 13.49 -10.02
C TYR A 132 -1.99 13.31 -11.48
N ASP A 133 -0.81 12.77 -11.71
CA ASP A 133 -0.36 12.29 -13.00
C ASP A 133 -0.31 10.76 -12.97
N VAL A 134 -1.07 10.13 -13.84
CA VAL A 134 -1.03 8.68 -14.04
C VAL A 134 -0.13 8.43 -15.24
N ALA A 135 0.98 7.73 -15.04
CA ALA A 135 1.95 7.44 -16.07
C ALA A 135 2.04 5.94 -16.34
N VAL A 136 2.05 5.56 -17.60
CA VAL A 136 2.14 4.16 -18.03
C VAL A 136 3.40 3.96 -18.85
N GLN A 137 4.28 3.10 -18.35
CA GLN A 137 5.51 2.71 -19.05
C GLN A 137 5.26 1.45 -19.88
N PRO A 138 5.51 1.46 -21.18
CA PRO A 138 5.47 0.27 -22.02
C PRO A 138 6.76 -0.55 -21.82
N TRP A 139 6.86 -1.33 -20.74
CA TRP A 139 8.09 -2.08 -20.46
C TRP A 139 8.44 -3.04 -21.59
N LEU A 140 7.47 -3.87 -22.00
CA LEU A 140 7.60 -4.77 -23.14
C LEU A 140 6.27 -4.85 -23.89
N VAL A 141 6.19 -4.24 -25.05
CA VAL A 141 4.97 -4.13 -25.87
C VAL A 141 5.29 -4.33 -27.35
N LEU A 142 4.29 -4.67 -28.14
CA LEU A 142 4.42 -4.62 -29.60
C LEU A 142 4.04 -3.22 -30.12
N PRO A 143 4.70 -2.72 -31.19
CA PRO A 143 4.32 -1.47 -31.80
C PRO A 143 2.87 -1.50 -32.32
N GLY A 144 2.08 -0.54 -31.88
CA GLY A 144 0.66 -0.43 -32.20
C GLY A 144 -0.28 -0.90 -31.10
N ASP A 145 0.21 -1.61 -30.07
CA ASP A 145 -0.60 -1.97 -28.91
C ASP A 145 -0.90 -0.74 -28.06
N SER A 146 -2.01 -0.80 -27.33
CA SER A 146 -2.50 0.25 -26.44
C SER A 146 -3.12 -0.39 -25.21
N TYR A 147 -3.62 0.43 -24.28
CA TYR A 147 -4.27 -0.04 -23.06
C TYR A 147 -5.55 0.74 -22.77
N GLU A 148 -6.42 0.13 -21.98
CA GLU A 148 -7.56 0.80 -21.36
C GLU A 148 -7.20 1.15 -19.92
N GLY A 149 -7.52 2.37 -19.49
CA GLY A 149 -7.29 2.86 -18.14
C GLY A 149 -8.59 3.24 -17.47
N VAL A 150 -8.65 3.07 -16.16
CA VAL A 150 -9.77 3.48 -15.32
C VAL A 150 -9.25 4.02 -14.00
N ALA A 151 -9.81 5.13 -13.55
CA ALA A 151 -9.66 5.60 -12.19
C ALA A 151 -11.03 5.74 -11.52
N ARG A 152 -11.17 5.26 -10.29
CA ARG A 152 -12.46 5.28 -9.58
C ARG A 152 -12.30 5.42 -8.08
N THR A 153 -13.34 5.91 -7.40
CA THR A 153 -13.44 5.72 -5.95
C THR A 153 -13.71 4.26 -5.65
N THR A 154 -12.97 3.71 -4.69
CA THR A 154 -13.10 2.31 -4.28
C THR A 154 -13.17 2.19 -2.76
N ASN A 155 -13.68 1.07 -2.29
CA ASN A 155 -13.54 0.65 -0.90
C ASN A 155 -12.37 -0.34 -0.72
N ALA A 156 -11.72 -0.75 -1.83
CA ALA A 156 -10.51 -1.53 -1.74
C ALA A 156 -9.45 -0.75 -0.95
N TYR A 157 -8.63 -1.45 -0.21
CA TYR A 157 -7.57 -0.83 0.57
C TYR A 157 -6.21 -1.02 -0.12
N LEU A 158 -5.19 -0.38 0.45
CA LEU A 158 -3.84 -0.49 -0.05
C LEU A 158 -3.38 -1.95 -0.01
N ALA A 159 -2.73 -2.39 -1.07
CA ALA A 159 -2.15 -3.72 -1.11
C ALA A 159 -1.11 -3.89 0.01
N GLU A 160 -0.95 -5.12 0.44
CA GLU A 160 0.03 -5.44 1.47
C GLU A 160 1.44 -4.93 1.08
N GLY A 161 2.12 -4.32 2.04
CA GLY A 161 3.43 -3.69 1.80
C GLY A 161 3.38 -2.25 1.31
N GLN A 162 2.21 -1.69 0.99
CA GLN A 162 2.09 -0.27 0.72
C GLN A 162 2.05 0.52 2.03
N GLU A 163 2.93 1.49 2.12
CA GLU A 163 3.00 2.38 3.28
C GLU A 163 2.00 3.52 3.14
N CYS A 164 1.50 4.02 4.27
CA CYS A 164 0.95 5.37 4.31
C CYS A 164 2.09 6.33 4.00
N LEU A 165 1.92 7.13 2.95
CA LEU A 165 2.94 8.13 2.61
C LEU A 165 3.18 9.04 3.81
N GLU A 166 4.46 9.32 4.06
CA GLU A 166 4.93 10.16 5.17
C GLU A 166 4.87 9.53 6.57
N ALA A 167 4.48 8.26 6.70
CA ALA A 167 4.50 7.56 7.97
C ALA A 167 5.91 7.01 8.31
N VAL A 168 6.93 7.83 8.12
CA VAL A 168 8.31 7.49 8.50
C VAL A 168 8.66 8.24 9.78
N PRO A 169 8.94 7.56 10.89
CA PRO A 169 9.31 8.23 12.12
C PRO A 169 10.68 8.93 12.00
N ASP A 170 10.79 10.12 12.57
CA ASP A 170 12.05 10.89 12.61
C ASP A 170 13.14 10.19 13.44
N SER A 171 12.72 9.28 14.32
CA SER A 171 13.64 8.49 15.13
C SER A 171 13.20 7.04 15.25
N ILE A 172 14.15 6.13 15.17
CA ILE A 172 13.95 4.71 15.36
C ILE A 172 14.65 4.27 16.64
N GLY A 173 13.88 3.75 17.60
CA GLY A 173 14.43 3.16 18.81
C GLY A 173 15.00 1.77 18.54
N VAL A 174 16.22 1.50 18.99
CA VAL A 174 16.86 0.19 18.87
C VAL A 174 16.91 -0.48 20.24
N PRO A 175 16.08 -1.51 20.50
CA PRO A 175 16.05 -2.20 21.78
C PRO A 175 17.42 -2.76 22.17
N GLY A 176 17.82 -2.55 23.42
CA GLY A 176 19.09 -3.04 23.96
C GLY A 176 20.33 -2.27 23.53
N VAL A 177 20.21 -1.29 22.62
CA VAL A 177 21.32 -0.44 22.15
C VAL A 177 21.16 0.99 22.61
N THR A 178 19.92 1.47 22.70
CA THR A 178 19.59 2.82 23.17
C THR A 178 18.70 2.76 24.39
N ASP A 179 18.74 3.80 25.21
CA ASP A 179 17.75 3.99 26.26
C ASP A 179 16.36 4.07 25.60
N LEU A 180 15.49 3.13 25.90
CA LEU A 180 14.12 3.12 25.39
C LEU A 180 13.28 4.27 25.97
N GLY A 181 13.86 5.03 26.94
CA GLY A 181 13.25 6.20 27.50
C GLY A 181 11.93 5.91 28.22
N GLN A 182 10.99 6.85 28.09
CA GLN A 182 9.68 6.77 28.74
C GLN A 182 8.85 5.61 28.13
N THR A 183 8.08 4.92 28.98
CA THR A 183 7.04 4.00 28.52
C THR A 183 5.97 4.76 27.75
N ILE A 184 5.66 4.29 26.56
CA ILE A 184 4.61 4.86 25.71
C ILE A 184 3.36 3.98 25.85
N VAL A 185 2.24 4.63 26.07
CA VAL A 185 0.92 3.96 26.09
C VAL A 185 0.31 4.11 24.71
N LEU A 186 -0.19 3.02 24.15
CA LEU A 186 -0.93 2.96 22.91
C LEU A 186 -2.38 2.64 23.23
N GLU A 187 -3.26 3.64 23.10
CA GLU A 187 -4.68 3.51 23.42
C GLU A 187 -5.46 2.92 22.24
N VAL A 188 -6.17 1.80 22.50
CA VAL A 188 -6.91 1.07 21.47
C VAL A 188 -8.40 1.09 21.74
N LEU A 189 -9.18 1.57 20.77
CA LEU A 189 -10.63 1.36 20.73
C LEU A 189 -10.93 0.04 20.01
N VAL A 190 -11.58 -0.90 20.69
CA VAL A 190 -11.94 -2.19 20.11
C VAL A 190 -13.43 -2.20 19.70
N LEU A 191 -13.68 -2.43 18.43
CA LEU A 191 -15.01 -2.65 17.87
C LEU A 191 -15.27 -4.15 17.79
N LEU A 192 -16.25 -4.63 18.56
CA LEU A 192 -16.58 -6.05 18.70
C LEU A 192 -17.70 -6.44 17.73
N ASP A 193 -17.39 -7.21 16.70
CA ASP A 193 -18.38 -7.76 15.77
C ASP A 193 -18.59 -9.26 16.03
N GLY A 194 -19.54 -9.56 16.90
CA GLY A 194 -19.94 -10.92 17.22
C GLY A 194 -19.18 -11.59 18.37
N LEU A 195 -18.22 -10.89 19.01
CA LEU A 195 -17.45 -11.43 20.14
C LEU A 195 -17.87 -10.81 21.48
N SER A 196 -17.54 -11.53 22.56
CA SER A 196 -17.71 -11.01 23.92
C SER A 196 -16.52 -10.12 24.31
N ARG A 197 -16.79 -9.22 25.25
CA ARG A 197 -15.76 -8.35 25.81
C ARG A 197 -14.68 -9.17 26.55
N GLU A 198 -15.08 -10.19 27.28
CA GLU A 198 -14.15 -11.05 28.03
C GLU A 198 -13.17 -11.76 27.12
N ARG A 199 -13.63 -12.23 25.94
CA ARG A 199 -12.73 -12.81 24.92
C ARG A 199 -11.75 -11.79 24.41
N ALA A 200 -12.24 -10.59 24.06
CA ALA A 200 -11.39 -9.52 23.56
C ALA A 200 -10.32 -9.10 24.59
N GLU A 201 -10.72 -8.88 25.85
CA GLU A 201 -9.78 -8.55 26.93
C GLU A 201 -8.68 -9.60 27.08
N ALA A 202 -9.04 -10.88 27.01
CA ALA A 202 -8.09 -11.98 27.14
C ALA A 202 -7.05 -11.98 26.00
N VAL A 203 -7.48 -11.82 24.75
CA VAL A 203 -6.56 -11.87 23.59
C VAL A 203 -5.72 -10.61 23.47
N PHE A 204 -6.27 -9.43 23.80
CA PHE A 204 -5.50 -8.19 23.83
C PHE A 204 -4.42 -8.20 24.92
N ALA A 205 -4.68 -8.81 26.07
CA ALA A 205 -3.67 -8.98 27.12
C ALA A 205 -2.47 -9.81 26.63
N VAL A 206 -2.69 -10.86 25.84
CA VAL A 206 -1.62 -11.66 25.22
C VAL A 206 -0.91 -10.88 24.12
N ALA A 207 -1.66 -10.18 23.25
CA ALA A 207 -1.09 -9.35 22.18
C ALA A 207 -0.17 -8.25 22.73
N ALA A 208 -0.54 -7.64 23.84
CA ALA A 208 0.23 -6.58 24.50
C ALA A 208 1.65 -7.03 24.91
N GLU A 209 1.84 -8.32 25.19
CA GLU A 209 3.17 -8.86 25.54
C GLU A 209 4.18 -8.69 24.41
N SER A 210 3.74 -8.66 23.15
CA SER A 210 4.59 -8.48 21.96
C SER A 210 5.22 -7.07 21.89
N TYR A 211 4.59 -6.09 22.50
CA TYR A 211 5.03 -4.68 22.50
C TYR A 211 5.93 -4.31 23.68
N ALA A 212 5.91 -5.10 24.75
CA ALA A 212 6.68 -4.84 25.95
C ALA A 212 8.20 -4.68 25.71
N PRO A 213 8.85 -5.45 24.79
CA PRO A 213 10.26 -5.25 24.50
C PRO A 213 10.58 -3.89 23.84
N ALA A 214 9.59 -3.23 23.20
CA ALA A 214 9.72 -1.87 22.68
C ALA A 214 9.45 -0.79 23.74
N ASN A 215 9.20 -1.16 25.00
CA ASN A 215 8.69 -0.27 26.04
C ASN A 215 7.40 0.47 25.61
N VAL A 216 6.51 -0.27 24.92
CA VAL A 216 5.18 0.18 24.51
C VAL A 216 4.16 -0.67 25.26
N VAL A 217 3.18 -0.03 25.86
CA VAL A 217 2.07 -0.67 26.58
C VAL A 217 0.81 -0.52 25.74
N LEU A 218 0.31 -1.63 25.22
CA LEU A 218 -0.96 -1.68 24.51
C LEU A 218 -2.11 -1.70 25.52
N VAL A 219 -2.99 -0.71 25.50
CA VAL A 219 -4.15 -0.58 26.37
C VAL A 219 -5.43 -0.69 25.57
N ALA A 220 -6.19 -1.74 25.81
CA ALA A 220 -7.50 -1.95 25.20
C ALA A 220 -8.55 -1.99 26.34
N ASP A 221 -9.03 -0.84 26.76
CA ASP A 221 -10.03 -0.68 27.81
C ASP A 221 -11.37 -0.15 27.28
N GLN A 222 -11.39 0.35 26.06
CA GLN A 222 -12.56 0.89 25.38
C GLN A 222 -13.11 -0.12 24.37
N PHE A 223 -14.29 -0.65 24.67
CA PHE A 223 -14.97 -1.65 23.84
C PHE A 223 -16.34 -1.16 23.40
N ARG A 224 -16.64 -1.37 22.12
CA ARG A 224 -17.95 -1.03 21.55
C ARG A 224 -18.47 -2.19 20.71
N SER A 225 -19.63 -2.77 21.09
CA SER A 225 -20.30 -3.76 20.25
C SER A 225 -20.85 -3.12 18.99
N VAL A 226 -20.58 -3.74 17.86
CA VAL A 226 -20.99 -3.31 16.53
C VAL A 226 -21.51 -4.53 15.76
N ARG A 227 -22.08 -4.27 14.60
CA ARG A 227 -22.35 -5.30 13.59
C ARG A 227 -22.00 -4.70 12.24
N PHE A 228 -21.03 -5.29 11.59
CA PHE A 228 -20.64 -4.93 10.23
C PHE A 228 -21.30 -5.89 9.22
N ASP A 229 -21.51 -5.41 8.01
CA ASP A 229 -21.99 -6.22 6.90
C ASP A 229 -20.80 -6.83 6.15
N GLY A 230 -21.04 -7.99 5.51
CA GLY A 230 -20.02 -8.66 4.69
C GLY A 230 -18.89 -9.31 5.49
N THR A 231 -17.93 -9.83 4.74
CA THR A 231 -16.72 -10.50 5.25
C THR A 231 -15.44 -9.87 4.73
N GLU A 232 -15.49 -8.92 3.78
CA GLU A 232 -14.30 -8.25 3.29
C GLU A 232 -13.70 -7.33 4.35
N GLY A 233 -12.42 -7.54 4.66
CA GLY A 233 -11.70 -6.80 5.70
C GLY A 233 -11.66 -5.30 5.40
N SER A 234 -11.38 -4.92 4.15
CA SER A 234 -11.38 -3.53 3.70
C SER A 234 -12.75 -2.85 3.82
N GLU A 235 -13.85 -3.58 3.56
CA GLU A 235 -15.20 -3.04 3.75
C GLU A 235 -15.52 -2.84 5.23
N GLN A 236 -15.09 -3.76 6.10
CA GLN A 236 -15.28 -3.61 7.55
C GLN A 236 -14.49 -2.41 8.10
N ILE A 237 -13.26 -2.20 7.64
CA ILE A 237 -12.47 -1.00 7.97
C ILE A 237 -13.21 0.26 7.49
N GLN A 238 -13.76 0.26 6.28
CA GLN A 238 -14.51 1.42 5.78
C GLN A 238 -15.78 1.67 6.60
N GLN A 239 -16.53 0.63 6.96
CA GLN A 239 -17.70 0.76 7.83
C GLN A 239 -17.34 1.30 9.22
N ALA A 240 -16.19 0.89 9.78
CA ALA A 240 -15.69 1.45 11.04
C ALA A 240 -15.31 2.93 10.90
N LYS A 241 -14.67 3.32 9.81
CA LYS A 241 -14.41 4.74 9.49
C LYS A 241 -15.71 5.54 9.40
N ASP A 242 -16.71 5.04 8.68
CA ASP A 242 -18.00 5.70 8.56
C ASP A 242 -18.69 5.87 9.92
N LEU A 243 -18.65 4.82 10.75
CA LEU A 243 -19.17 4.83 12.11
C LEU A 243 -18.52 5.90 13.00
N LEU A 244 -17.22 6.15 12.77
CA LEU A 244 -16.38 7.09 13.54
C LEU A 244 -16.13 8.41 12.81
N ARG A 245 -16.90 8.70 11.73
CA ARG A 245 -16.83 9.95 10.95
C ARG A 245 -15.49 10.17 10.24
N GLY A 246 -14.88 9.09 9.77
CA GLY A 246 -13.70 9.10 8.92
C GLY A 246 -12.36 9.10 9.67
N ALA A 247 -12.37 9.12 11.02
CA ALA A 247 -11.12 9.16 11.78
C ALA A 247 -11.28 8.50 13.16
N ARG A 248 -10.14 8.09 13.75
CA ARG A 248 -10.11 7.64 15.14
C ARG A 248 -10.53 8.76 16.09
N PRO A 249 -11.19 8.45 17.21
CA PRO A 249 -11.54 9.46 18.25
C PRO A 249 -10.28 10.07 18.87
N ALA A 250 -10.41 11.30 19.39
CA ALA A 250 -9.33 11.93 20.17
C ALA A 250 -8.99 11.08 21.41
N GLY A 251 -7.69 10.93 21.68
CA GLY A 251 -7.18 10.09 22.78
C GLY A 251 -7.16 8.60 22.47
N ILE A 252 -7.47 8.20 21.25
CA ILE A 252 -7.32 6.84 20.75
C ILE A 252 -6.22 6.85 19.69
N ASP A 253 -5.28 5.91 19.79
CA ASP A 253 -4.19 5.77 18.81
C ASP A 253 -4.55 4.80 17.70
N VAL A 254 -5.27 3.73 18.02
CA VAL A 254 -5.66 2.68 17.09
C VAL A 254 -7.13 2.31 17.27
N VAL A 255 -7.84 2.09 16.18
CA VAL A 255 -9.15 1.44 16.15
C VAL A 255 -8.98 0.04 15.61
N TYR A 256 -9.32 -0.96 16.42
CA TYR A 256 -9.22 -2.37 16.03
C TYR A 256 -10.61 -3.00 15.95
N ILE A 257 -10.90 -3.62 14.83
CA ILE A 257 -12.12 -4.41 14.64
C ILE A 257 -11.78 -5.86 14.95
N LEU A 258 -12.43 -6.43 15.95
CA LEU A 258 -12.33 -7.85 16.25
C LEU A 258 -13.64 -8.52 15.84
N THR A 259 -13.58 -9.39 14.82
CA THR A 259 -14.75 -10.03 14.22
C THR A 259 -14.74 -11.54 14.41
N SER A 260 -15.94 -12.11 14.59
CA SER A 260 -16.15 -13.56 14.60
C SER A 260 -16.39 -14.16 13.20
N LYS A 261 -16.26 -13.35 12.18
CA LYS A 261 -16.43 -13.77 10.78
C LYS A 261 -15.09 -14.18 10.19
N ASP A 262 -15.12 -15.21 9.34
CA ASP A 262 -13.98 -15.48 8.46
C ASP A 262 -13.85 -14.32 7.48
N ILE A 263 -12.77 -13.55 7.61
CA ILE A 263 -12.54 -12.40 6.74
C ILE A 263 -11.91 -12.82 5.42
N THR A 264 -12.24 -12.09 4.40
CA THR A 264 -11.65 -12.21 3.07
C THR A 264 -11.24 -10.82 2.59
N ASP A 265 -10.38 -10.72 1.62
CA ASP A 265 -10.18 -9.48 0.89
C ASP A 265 -9.67 -9.76 -0.52
N ALA A 266 -10.18 -8.98 -1.49
CA ALA A 266 -9.82 -9.12 -2.90
C ALA A 266 -9.85 -10.57 -3.44
N GLY A 267 -10.65 -11.45 -2.81
CA GLY A 267 -10.79 -12.86 -3.20
C GLY A 267 -9.76 -13.80 -2.56
N ASP A 268 -8.95 -13.34 -1.61
CA ASP A 268 -8.11 -14.21 -0.78
C ASP A 268 -8.92 -14.76 0.40
N PRO A 269 -9.21 -16.08 0.42
CA PRO A 269 -9.95 -16.72 1.51
C PRO A 269 -9.07 -17.07 2.71
N GLY A 270 -7.76 -16.87 2.64
CA GLY A 270 -6.80 -17.20 3.69
C GLY A 270 -6.41 -16.00 4.55
N LEU A 271 -7.00 -14.85 4.30
CA LEU A 271 -6.73 -13.64 5.09
C LEU A 271 -7.36 -13.79 6.49
N VAL A 272 -6.57 -13.52 7.53
CA VAL A 272 -7.03 -13.55 8.93
C VAL A 272 -6.97 -12.19 9.61
N GLY A 273 -6.31 -11.22 9.00
CA GLY A 273 -6.13 -9.87 9.53
C GLY A 273 -5.77 -8.87 8.45
N LEU A 274 -5.98 -7.59 8.75
CA LEU A 274 -5.79 -6.51 7.81
C LEU A 274 -5.59 -5.18 8.49
N ALA A 275 -4.49 -4.50 8.24
CA ALA A 275 -4.28 -3.10 8.60
C ALA A 275 -4.65 -2.18 7.42
N ASP A 276 -5.16 -1.00 7.70
CA ASP A 276 -5.52 -0.04 6.65
C ASP A 276 -4.31 0.40 5.80
N CYS A 277 -3.18 0.63 6.44
CA CYS A 277 -1.88 0.79 5.79
C CYS A 277 -0.73 0.73 6.81
N ILE A 278 0.48 0.45 6.32
CA ILE A 278 1.69 0.45 7.14
C ILE A 278 1.99 1.88 7.61
N GLY A 279 2.19 2.06 8.93
CA GLY A 279 2.39 3.38 9.52
C GLY A 279 1.10 4.18 9.76
N GLY A 280 -0.07 3.55 9.67
CA GLY A 280 -1.38 4.20 9.79
C GLY A 280 -1.60 5.01 11.06
N VAL A 281 -0.86 4.75 12.14
CA VAL A 281 -0.95 5.48 13.41
C VAL A 281 -0.67 6.99 13.26
N GLU A 282 0.14 7.41 12.30
CA GLU A 282 0.39 8.82 12.01
C GLU A 282 -0.90 9.56 11.63
N HIS A 283 -1.79 8.88 10.93
CA HIS A 283 -2.98 9.51 10.36
C HIS A 283 -4.25 9.03 11.06
N ALA A 284 -5.00 9.94 11.66
CA ALA A 284 -6.24 9.59 12.34
C ALA A 284 -7.27 8.87 11.44
N SER A 285 -7.20 9.07 10.13
CA SER A 285 -8.05 8.41 9.11
C SER A 285 -7.56 7.01 8.69
N HIS A 286 -6.34 6.60 9.10
CA HIS A 286 -5.71 5.35 8.70
C HIS A 286 -5.32 4.43 9.86
N ALA A 287 -5.53 4.85 11.08
CA ALA A 287 -5.22 4.07 12.28
C ALA A 287 -6.28 2.99 12.55
N PHE A 288 -6.64 2.21 11.53
CA PHE A 288 -7.68 1.19 11.59
C PHE A 288 -7.13 -0.17 11.15
N ALA A 289 -7.52 -1.21 11.87
CA ALA A 289 -7.23 -2.59 11.49
C ALA A 289 -8.41 -3.51 11.82
N VAL A 290 -8.45 -4.66 11.18
CA VAL A 290 -9.41 -5.73 11.44
C VAL A 290 -8.68 -7.06 11.60
N GLY A 291 -9.20 -7.94 12.45
CA GLY A 291 -8.75 -9.31 12.55
C GLY A 291 -9.88 -10.21 12.98
N GLU A 292 -9.85 -11.45 12.49
CA GLU A 292 -10.80 -12.46 12.89
C GLU A 292 -10.39 -13.14 14.20
N ASP A 293 -11.37 -13.68 14.89
CA ASP A 293 -11.13 -14.55 16.04
C ASP A 293 -10.72 -15.94 15.54
N VAL A 294 -9.43 -16.24 15.61
CA VAL A 294 -8.84 -17.54 15.29
C VAL A 294 -8.52 -18.27 16.60
N PRO A 295 -9.53 -18.85 17.27
CA PRO A 295 -9.30 -19.50 18.55
C PRO A 295 -8.48 -20.75 18.34
N PHE A 296 -7.26 -20.76 18.85
CA PHE A 296 -6.49 -21.97 19.02
C PHE A 296 -6.70 -22.49 20.44
N GLU A 297 -7.39 -23.60 20.58
CA GLU A 297 -7.41 -24.31 21.83
C GLU A 297 -5.98 -24.77 22.14
N ASN A 298 -5.47 -24.36 23.31
CA ASN A 298 -4.17 -24.70 23.85
C ASN A 298 -3.85 -26.19 23.64
N LEU A 299 -3.24 -26.54 22.51
CA LEU A 299 -2.70 -27.87 22.31
C LEU A 299 -1.31 -27.91 22.98
N PRO A 300 -1.13 -28.65 24.07
CA PRO A 300 0.18 -28.78 24.68
C PRO A 300 1.09 -29.59 23.76
N LEU A 301 1.96 -28.91 23.02
CA LEU A 301 3.03 -29.53 22.22
C LEU A 301 4.24 -29.91 23.07
N GLY A 302 4.05 -30.15 24.36
CA GLY A 302 5.09 -30.56 25.30
C GLY A 302 5.44 -29.46 26.32
N PRO A 303 6.37 -29.72 27.24
CA PRO A 303 6.65 -28.82 28.37
C PRO A 303 7.41 -27.55 28.02
N PHE A 304 7.82 -27.36 26.77
CA PHE A 304 8.72 -26.28 26.36
C PHE A 304 8.13 -25.34 25.28
N VAL A 305 6.96 -25.63 24.75
CA VAL A 305 6.34 -24.83 23.69
C VAL A 305 5.02 -24.25 24.20
N THR A 306 4.96 -22.93 24.30
CA THR A 306 3.72 -22.21 24.56
C THR A 306 3.11 -21.84 23.22
N ILE A 307 1.94 -22.39 22.92
CA ILE A 307 1.15 -21.94 21.78
C ILE A 307 0.59 -20.57 22.11
N VAL A 308 0.82 -19.63 21.22
CA VAL A 308 0.22 -18.30 21.31
C VAL A 308 -1.17 -18.38 20.67
N ASP A 309 -2.17 -17.80 21.31
CA ASP A 309 -3.51 -17.67 20.73
C ASP A 309 -3.43 -16.97 19.35
N GLY A 310 -4.00 -17.60 18.31
CA GLY A 310 -3.95 -17.09 16.95
C GLY A 310 -4.53 -15.70 16.84
N THR A 311 -5.65 -15.42 17.51
CA THR A 311 -6.27 -14.09 17.56
C THR A 311 -5.33 -13.05 18.16
N ALA A 312 -4.63 -13.37 19.23
CA ALA A 312 -3.68 -12.46 19.86
C ALA A 312 -2.52 -12.12 18.90
N LYS A 313 -2.06 -13.10 18.11
CA LYS A 313 -1.03 -12.86 17.08
C LYS A 313 -1.53 -11.97 15.97
N VAL A 314 -2.73 -12.21 15.45
CA VAL A 314 -3.35 -11.36 14.43
C VAL A 314 -3.47 -9.92 14.95
N ILE A 315 -3.96 -9.72 16.17
CA ILE A 315 -4.05 -8.40 16.78
C ILE A 315 -2.67 -7.72 16.83
N ALA A 316 -1.66 -8.42 17.33
CA ALA A 316 -0.31 -7.86 17.45
C ALA A 316 0.34 -7.58 16.09
N HIS A 317 0.07 -8.42 15.10
CA HIS A 317 0.56 -8.28 13.72
C HIS A 317 -0.05 -7.04 13.04
N GLU A 318 -1.39 -6.93 13.03
CA GLU A 318 -2.06 -5.83 12.33
C GLU A 318 -1.83 -4.47 13.00
N ILE A 319 -1.82 -4.42 14.34
CA ILE A 319 -1.39 -3.21 15.03
C ILE A 319 0.09 -2.93 14.76
N GLY A 320 0.92 -3.96 14.60
CA GLY A 320 2.31 -3.84 14.16
C GLY A 320 2.44 -3.10 12.84
N HIS A 321 1.63 -3.45 11.85
CA HIS A 321 1.57 -2.73 10.57
C HIS A 321 1.19 -1.26 10.75
N LEU A 322 0.17 -0.97 11.55
CA LEU A 322 -0.19 0.42 11.85
C LEU A 322 0.94 1.19 12.54
N MET A 323 1.82 0.48 13.26
CA MET A 323 3.02 1.02 13.89
C MET A 323 4.26 0.94 12.98
N GLY A 324 4.10 0.77 11.67
CA GLY A 324 5.17 0.80 10.68
C GLY A 324 5.94 -0.51 10.51
N ALA A 325 5.56 -1.59 11.15
CA ALA A 325 6.23 -2.88 10.98
C ALA A 325 5.91 -3.51 9.62
N HIS A 326 6.89 -4.18 9.04
CA HIS A 326 6.85 -4.78 7.69
C HIS A 326 7.11 -6.27 7.70
N HIS A 327 6.50 -7.01 6.78
CA HIS A 327 6.80 -8.42 6.53
C HIS A 327 8.27 -8.64 6.15
N HIS A 328 8.84 -7.82 5.28
CA HIS A 328 10.22 -7.98 4.83
C HIS A 328 11.28 -7.70 5.91
N TYR A 329 10.90 -7.17 7.06
CA TYR A 329 11.76 -7.09 8.25
C TYR A 329 11.58 -8.28 9.19
N ALA A 330 10.67 -9.19 8.87
CA ALA A 330 10.52 -10.43 9.61
C ALA A 330 11.73 -11.33 9.39
N ASN A 331 12.14 -12.03 10.45
CA ASN A 331 13.17 -13.05 10.36
C ASN A 331 12.55 -14.41 10.59
N CYS A 332 12.79 -15.32 9.67
CA CYS A 332 12.75 -16.75 9.96
C CYS A 332 14.19 -17.23 9.97
N VAL A 333 14.55 -18.13 10.88
CA VAL A 333 15.90 -18.65 10.95
C VAL A 333 16.21 -19.34 9.64
N GLU A 334 17.15 -18.71 8.93
CA GLU A 334 17.76 -19.11 7.66
C GLU A 334 16.88 -19.85 6.65
N GLY A 335 16.44 -19.10 5.66
CA GLY A 335 16.20 -19.64 4.31
C GLY A 335 15.10 -20.68 4.18
N ASN A 336 14.44 -21.03 5.24
CA ASN A 336 13.35 -21.99 5.19
C ASN A 336 12.02 -21.26 4.98
N LEU A 337 11.78 -20.87 3.73
CA LEU A 337 10.46 -20.46 3.26
C LEU A 337 9.46 -21.64 3.28
N ASP A 338 9.96 -22.85 3.56
CA ASP A 338 9.19 -24.10 3.61
C ASP A 338 8.60 -24.39 4.99
N VAL A 339 8.56 -23.41 5.91
CA VAL A 339 7.90 -23.57 7.22
C VAL A 339 6.42 -23.95 7.06
N ALA A 340 5.81 -23.61 5.92
CA ALA A 340 4.46 -24.06 5.58
C ALA A 340 4.38 -25.55 5.23
N GLU A 341 5.50 -26.20 4.84
CA GLU A 341 5.54 -27.61 4.47
C GLU A 341 5.90 -28.54 5.63
N ASP A 342 6.60 -28.00 6.66
CA ASP A 342 6.92 -28.76 7.87
C ASP A 342 6.35 -28.09 9.13
N PRO A 343 5.13 -28.47 9.54
CA PRO A 343 4.52 -27.94 10.77
C PRO A 343 5.28 -28.30 12.06
N PHE A 344 6.32 -29.09 11.98
CA PHE A 344 7.19 -29.46 13.08
C PHE A 344 8.53 -28.73 13.06
N ASP A 345 8.82 -27.93 12.03
CA ASP A 345 9.95 -27.02 12.04
C ASP A 345 9.67 -25.88 13.03
N LEU A 346 10.23 -26.04 14.23
CA LEU A 346 10.09 -25.09 15.33
C LEU A 346 11.00 -23.87 15.17
N SER A 347 11.51 -23.61 13.97
CA SER A 347 12.27 -22.38 13.67
C SER A 347 11.40 -21.17 13.88
N PRO A 348 11.64 -20.32 14.89
CA PRO A 348 10.74 -19.23 15.22
C PRO A 348 10.83 -18.14 14.14
N CYS A 349 9.83 -18.06 13.30
CA CYS A 349 9.60 -16.84 12.54
C CYS A 349 9.18 -15.72 13.49
N THR A 350 9.54 -14.48 13.17
CA THR A 350 9.10 -13.34 13.96
C THR A 350 7.65 -12.99 13.66
N LEU A 351 7.03 -12.21 14.55
CA LEU A 351 5.60 -11.90 14.52
C LEU A 351 5.10 -11.36 13.17
N MET A 352 5.92 -10.56 12.46
CA MET A 352 5.54 -9.97 11.17
C MET A 352 5.75 -10.90 9.97
N PHE A 353 5.95 -12.18 10.19
CA PHE A 353 5.95 -13.14 9.09
C PHE A 353 4.54 -13.30 8.54
N ASN A 354 4.39 -13.38 7.22
CA ASN A 354 3.11 -13.35 6.51
C ASN A 354 2.25 -14.62 6.65
N PHE A 355 2.70 -15.60 7.45
CA PHE A 355 1.91 -16.76 7.82
C PHE A 355 1.69 -16.80 9.32
N LEU A 356 0.48 -17.19 9.72
CA LEU A 356 0.15 -17.40 11.12
C LEU A 356 0.85 -18.65 11.64
N ASP A 357 2.06 -18.50 12.18
CA ASP A 357 2.66 -19.55 13.00
C ASP A 357 2.14 -19.46 14.45
N PHE A 358 2.22 -20.56 15.21
CA PHE A 358 1.64 -20.62 16.54
C PHE A 358 2.66 -20.47 17.67
N ILE A 359 3.90 -20.10 17.36
CA ILE A 359 5.01 -20.15 18.32
C ILE A 359 5.56 -18.77 18.63
N SER A 360 5.80 -17.95 17.62
CA SER A 360 6.42 -16.65 17.81
C SER A 360 5.41 -15.55 18.13
N LYS A 361 5.70 -14.77 19.16
CA LYS A 361 5.00 -13.53 19.50
C LYS A 361 5.91 -12.30 19.49
N ASN A 362 7.14 -12.45 19.04
CA ASN A 362 8.15 -11.42 19.12
C ASN A 362 8.36 -10.77 17.74
N PHE A 363 8.45 -9.47 17.73
CA PHE A 363 8.94 -8.74 16.56
C PHE A 363 10.42 -9.04 16.30
N SER A 364 10.87 -8.92 15.05
CA SER A 364 12.29 -8.82 14.73
C SER A 364 12.87 -7.54 15.35
N ALA A 365 14.18 -7.48 15.52
CA ALA A 365 14.84 -6.29 16.09
C ALA A 365 14.53 -5.01 15.28
N LEU A 366 14.46 -5.12 13.95
CA LEU A 366 14.17 -3.98 13.09
C LEU A 366 12.70 -3.56 13.20
N ASN A 367 11.76 -4.49 13.13
CA ASN A 367 10.34 -4.19 13.34
C ASN A 367 10.09 -3.56 14.72
N LEU A 368 10.76 -4.09 15.76
CA LEU A 368 10.63 -3.55 17.11
C LEU A 368 11.14 -2.10 17.21
N ALA A 369 12.24 -1.78 16.51
CA ALA A 369 12.78 -0.43 16.44
C ALA A 369 11.81 0.53 15.74
N VAL A 370 11.20 0.10 14.64
CA VAL A 370 10.22 0.89 13.88
C VAL A 370 8.96 1.11 14.71
N VAL A 371 8.41 0.06 15.33
CA VAL A 371 7.26 0.15 16.24
C VAL A 371 7.54 1.16 17.36
N ARG A 372 8.72 1.10 17.97
CA ARG A 372 9.11 2.07 19.00
C ARG A 372 9.18 3.50 18.46
N GLY A 373 9.76 3.69 17.28
CA GLY A 373 9.87 5.00 16.63
C GLY A 373 8.49 5.63 16.39
N HIS A 374 7.56 4.87 15.81
CA HIS A 374 6.19 5.33 15.59
C HIS A 374 5.44 5.61 16.89
N ALA A 375 5.60 4.76 17.92
CA ALA A 375 4.99 5.00 19.23
C ALA A 375 5.45 6.32 19.85
N VAL A 376 6.76 6.60 19.81
CA VAL A 376 7.31 7.86 20.37
C VAL A 376 6.79 9.08 19.63
N GLN A 377 6.63 8.99 18.34
CA GLN A 377 6.33 10.14 17.49
C GLN A 377 4.83 10.39 17.34
N PHE A 378 4.01 9.34 17.28
CA PHE A 378 2.63 9.45 16.85
C PHE A 378 1.58 8.98 17.86
N ALA A 379 1.97 8.24 18.92
CA ALA A 379 1.03 7.92 20.00
C ALA A 379 0.59 9.19 20.75
N SER A 380 -0.65 9.21 21.15
CA SER A 380 -1.22 10.33 21.91
C SER A 380 -0.50 10.47 23.27
N PRO A 381 -0.18 11.69 23.72
CA PRO A 381 0.50 11.93 24.99
C PRO A 381 -0.40 11.61 26.21
#